data_4fb68e1e72d4ea00174bc94b6dcc6fe9
#
_entry.id   4fb68e1e72d4ea00174bc94b6dcc6fe9
#
_cell.length_a   1.000
_cell.length_b   1.000
_cell.length_c   1.000
_cell.angle_alpha   90.00
_cell.angle_beta   90.00
_cell.angle_gamma   90.00
#
_symmetry.space_group_name_H-M   'P 1'
#
loop_
_entity.id
_entity.type
_entity.pdbx_description
1 polymer ?
#
loop_
_entity_poly.entity_id
_entity_poly.type
_entity_poly.pdbx_seq_one_letter_code
_entity_poly.pdbx_strand_id
1 'polypeptide(L)'
;MVESAASREDVVLELMRAVRAFGDSHDRMSGSMKHGMDMNVTDLAALRLLIMREDKGSAVTPADISRHLRISTASTTKLLDRLSAAGHVTRSPHPTDRRALVVQLTAHARAEFFRLFATRLAAMREAFGQFTDDELRIAARVLAATSTAIDSD
;
A
#
# COMPACT_ATOMS: atom_id res chain seq x y z
N MET A 1 29.87 -31.95 16.25
CA MET A 1 28.46 -31.59 16.27
C MET A 1 28.05 -31.38 14.83
N VAL A 2 27.19 -32.24 14.28
CA VAL A 2 26.66 -32.06 12.93
C VAL A 2 25.51 -31.06 13.08
N GLU A 3 25.71 -29.87 12.57
CA GLU A 3 24.64 -28.90 12.38
C GLU A 3 23.65 -29.51 11.39
N SER A 4 22.51 -29.98 11.89
CA SER A 4 21.45 -30.55 11.06
C SER A 4 20.97 -29.44 10.12
N ALA A 5 21.25 -29.59 8.82
CA ALA A 5 20.72 -28.66 7.85
C ALA A 5 19.19 -28.59 8.02
N ALA A 6 18.66 -27.36 8.18
CA ALA A 6 17.22 -27.13 8.32
C ALA A 6 16.46 -27.81 7.17
N SER A 7 15.40 -28.53 7.49
CA SER A 7 14.58 -29.17 6.47
C SER A 7 13.86 -28.10 5.62
N ARG A 8 13.42 -28.48 4.42
CA ARG A 8 12.59 -27.59 3.57
C ARG A 8 11.38 -27.06 4.34
N GLU A 9 10.80 -27.88 5.19
CA GLU A 9 9.62 -27.54 6.00
C GLU A 9 9.96 -26.50 7.08
N ASP A 10 11.10 -26.64 7.74
CA ASP A 10 11.59 -25.67 8.74
C ASP A 10 11.78 -24.29 8.10
N VAL A 11 12.39 -24.22 6.91
CA VAL A 11 12.61 -22.97 6.17
C VAL A 11 11.27 -22.34 5.74
N VAL A 12 10.30 -23.13 5.31
CA VAL A 12 8.96 -22.63 4.97
C VAL A 12 8.26 -22.06 6.19
N LEU A 13 8.31 -22.75 7.33
CA LEU A 13 7.72 -22.27 8.58
C LEU A 13 8.38 -20.99 9.08
N GLU A 14 9.69 -20.87 8.95
CA GLU A 14 10.42 -19.64 9.27
C GLU A 14 9.95 -18.47 8.41
N LEU A 15 9.83 -18.68 7.10
CA LEU A 15 9.32 -17.67 6.17
C LEU A 15 7.89 -17.26 6.51
N MET A 16 7.00 -18.21 6.82
CA MET A 16 5.61 -17.90 7.21
C MET A 16 5.56 -17.05 8.48
N ARG A 17 6.42 -17.33 9.46
CA ARG A 17 6.54 -16.49 10.67
C ARG A 17 7.03 -15.07 10.34
N ALA A 18 8.02 -14.95 9.44
CA ALA A 18 8.53 -13.66 9.00
C ALA A 18 7.47 -12.83 8.26
N VAL A 19 6.70 -13.43 7.37
CA VAL A 19 5.57 -12.79 6.67
C VAL A 19 4.52 -12.30 7.66
N ARG A 20 4.17 -13.12 8.66
CA ARG A 20 3.23 -12.72 9.71
C ARG A 20 3.76 -11.54 10.52
N ALA A 21 4.99 -11.60 10.99
CA ALA A 21 5.61 -10.51 11.76
C ALA A 21 5.68 -9.20 10.96
N PHE A 22 5.93 -9.30 9.64
CA PHE A 22 5.87 -8.16 8.74
C PHE A 22 4.44 -7.59 8.64
N GLY A 23 3.44 -8.45 8.48
CA GLY A 23 2.03 -8.05 8.48
C GLY A 23 1.63 -7.29 9.75
N ASP A 24 1.95 -7.83 10.93
CA ASP A 24 1.68 -7.19 12.21
C ASP A 24 2.39 -5.81 12.33
N SER A 25 3.60 -5.68 11.81
CA SER A 25 4.34 -4.41 11.80
C SER A 25 3.73 -3.41 10.82
N HIS A 26 3.27 -3.87 9.65
CA HIS A 26 2.57 -3.08 8.67
C HIS A 26 1.24 -2.53 9.22
N ASP A 27 0.49 -3.35 9.95
CA ASP A 27 -0.77 -2.94 10.56
C ASP A 27 -0.57 -1.89 11.66
N ARG A 28 0.46 -2.06 12.50
CA ARG A 28 0.84 -1.02 13.48
C ARG A 28 1.24 0.30 12.82
N MET A 29 2.00 0.23 11.74
CA MET A 29 2.37 1.41 10.96
C MET A 29 1.14 2.09 10.36
N SER A 30 0.23 1.32 9.77
CA SER A 30 -1.03 1.81 9.20
C SER A 30 -1.91 2.48 10.25
N GLY A 31 -2.02 1.89 11.43
CA GLY A 31 -2.73 2.47 12.57
C GLY A 31 -2.14 3.81 13.01
N SER A 32 -0.81 3.93 13.07
CA SER A 32 -0.12 5.18 13.40
C SER A 32 -0.35 6.28 12.36
N MET A 33 -0.30 5.94 11.06
CA MET A 33 -0.57 6.90 9.98
C MET A 33 -2.03 7.35 9.97
N LYS A 34 -2.96 6.43 10.20
CA LYS A 34 -4.38 6.71 10.34
C LYS A 34 -4.64 7.78 11.40
N HIS A 35 -4.04 7.68 12.57
CA HIS A 35 -4.16 8.69 13.62
C HIS A 35 -3.50 10.01 13.23
N GLY A 36 -2.33 9.98 12.60
CA GLY A 36 -1.60 11.18 12.18
C GLY A 36 -2.31 11.99 11.10
N MET A 37 -3.16 11.38 10.27
CA MET A 37 -3.93 12.04 9.22
C MET A 37 -5.43 12.15 9.54
N ASP A 38 -5.87 11.72 10.71
CA ASP A 38 -7.29 11.65 11.11
C ASP A 38 -8.16 10.92 10.09
N MET A 39 -7.70 9.73 9.68
CA MET A 39 -8.31 8.90 8.63
C MET A 39 -8.72 7.53 9.14
N ASN A 40 -9.63 6.90 8.43
CA ASN A 40 -9.89 5.47 8.60
C ASN A 40 -8.98 4.61 7.67
N VAL A 41 -9.01 3.29 7.87
CA VAL A 41 -8.17 2.34 7.12
C VAL A 41 -8.42 2.41 5.61
N THR A 42 -9.68 2.56 5.21
CA THR A 42 -10.09 2.63 3.80
C THR A 42 -9.61 3.91 3.13
N ASP A 43 -9.66 5.05 3.86
CA ASP A 43 -9.15 6.33 3.40
C ASP A 43 -7.64 6.26 3.13
N LEU A 44 -6.89 5.70 4.07
CA LEU A 44 -5.44 5.53 3.94
C LEU A 44 -5.08 4.60 2.78
N ALA A 45 -5.84 3.52 2.58
CA ALA A 45 -5.64 2.60 1.46
C ALA A 45 -5.88 3.27 0.11
N ALA A 46 -6.90 4.15 0.01
CA ALA A 46 -7.14 4.96 -1.19
C ALA A 46 -5.99 5.93 -1.49
N LEU A 47 -5.46 6.62 -0.47
CA LEU A 47 -4.32 7.52 -0.66
C LEU A 47 -3.06 6.76 -1.11
N ARG A 48 -2.80 5.59 -0.56
CA ARG A 48 -1.68 4.73 -0.99
C ARG A 48 -1.80 4.32 -2.46
N LEU A 49 -3.01 3.92 -2.88
CA LEU A 49 -3.26 3.60 -4.28
C LEU A 49 -2.96 4.78 -5.20
N LEU A 50 -3.41 5.98 -4.82
CA LEU A 50 -3.18 7.20 -5.59
C LEU A 50 -1.69 7.49 -5.73
N ILE A 51 -0.92 7.41 -4.64
CA ILE A 51 0.54 7.63 -4.64
C ILE A 51 1.23 6.61 -5.56
N MET A 52 0.91 5.32 -5.42
CA MET A 52 1.51 4.26 -6.24
C MET A 52 1.22 4.41 -7.74
N ARG A 53 0.06 4.95 -8.10
CA ARG A 53 -0.34 5.15 -9.49
C ARG A 53 0.24 6.44 -10.08
N GLU A 54 0.36 7.49 -9.30
CA GLU A 54 1.04 8.73 -9.71
C GLU A 54 2.51 8.46 -10.09
N ASP A 55 3.23 7.68 -9.30
CA ASP A 55 4.60 7.28 -9.57
C ASP A 55 4.75 6.55 -10.92
N LYS A 56 3.67 5.93 -11.40
CA LYS A 56 3.60 5.25 -12.70
C LYS A 56 3.00 6.11 -13.81
N GLY A 57 2.66 7.37 -13.54
CA GLY A 57 2.00 8.26 -14.48
C GLY A 57 0.60 7.84 -14.90
N SER A 58 -0.08 7.01 -14.09
CA SER A 58 -1.39 6.43 -14.42
C SER A 58 -2.52 7.21 -13.75
N ALA A 59 -3.49 7.67 -14.54
CA ALA A 59 -4.71 8.28 -14.01
C ALA A 59 -5.51 7.24 -13.19
N VAL A 60 -6.09 7.68 -12.08
CA VAL A 60 -6.93 6.84 -11.21
C VAL A 60 -8.37 7.32 -11.25
N THR A 61 -9.28 6.43 -11.58
CA THR A 61 -10.73 6.69 -11.58
C THR A 61 -11.38 6.17 -10.30
N PRO A 62 -12.60 6.63 -9.94
CA PRO A 62 -13.38 6.04 -8.86
C PRO A 62 -13.60 4.52 -9.02
N ALA A 63 -13.75 4.04 -10.26
CA ALA A 63 -13.87 2.62 -10.54
C ALA A 63 -12.60 1.82 -10.22
N ASP A 64 -11.42 2.40 -10.43
CA ASP A 64 -10.15 1.79 -10.05
C ASP A 64 -10.03 1.65 -8.53
N ILE A 65 -10.45 2.68 -7.79
CA ILE A 65 -10.47 2.68 -6.32
C ILE A 65 -11.44 1.61 -5.81
N SER A 66 -12.66 1.57 -6.35
CA SER A 66 -13.69 0.58 -6.01
C SER A 66 -13.15 -0.85 -6.18
N ARG A 67 -12.53 -1.12 -7.32
CA ARG A 67 -11.96 -2.43 -7.66
C ARG A 67 -10.78 -2.80 -6.74
N HIS A 68 -9.87 -1.86 -6.53
CA HIS A 68 -8.67 -2.11 -5.71
C HIS A 68 -9.02 -2.34 -4.24
N LEU A 69 -9.94 -1.56 -3.69
CA LEU A 69 -10.38 -1.67 -2.30
C LEU A 69 -11.46 -2.73 -2.07
N ARG A 70 -11.98 -3.33 -3.16
CA ARG A 70 -13.09 -4.31 -3.12
C ARG A 70 -14.32 -3.77 -2.36
N ILE A 71 -14.67 -2.51 -2.60
CA ILE A 71 -15.83 -1.83 -2.01
C ILE A 71 -16.84 -1.45 -3.09
N SER A 72 -18.09 -1.24 -2.70
CA SER A 72 -19.17 -0.83 -3.63
C SER A 72 -18.96 0.57 -4.20
N THR A 73 -19.58 0.87 -5.32
CA THR A 73 -19.59 2.22 -5.92
C THR A 73 -20.13 3.26 -4.93
N ALA A 74 -21.17 2.93 -4.18
CA ALA A 74 -21.75 3.83 -3.17
C ALA A 74 -20.74 4.11 -2.03
N SER A 75 -20.01 3.09 -1.57
CA SER A 75 -18.98 3.25 -0.56
C SER A 75 -17.81 4.07 -1.09
N THR A 76 -17.44 3.89 -2.36
CA THR A 76 -16.39 4.68 -3.03
C THR A 76 -16.79 6.15 -3.13
N THR A 77 -18.04 6.45 -3.48
CA THR A 77 -18.55 7.83 -3.52
C THR A 77 -18.43 8.49 -2.15
N LYS A 78 -18.92 7.83 -1.09
CA LYS A 78 -18.83 8.35 0.28
C LYS A 78 -17.38 8.57 0.73
N LEU A 79 -16.49 7.63 0.40
CA LEU A 79 -15.05 7.75 0.67
C LEU A 79 -14.46 8.99 -0.01
N LEU A 80 -14.74 9.16 -1.31
CA LEU A 80 -14.21 10.29 -2.07
C LEU A 80 -14.80 11.63 -1.63
N ASP A 81 -16.07 11.67 -1.22
CA ASP A 81 -16.70 12.87 -0.67
C ASP A 81 -16.03 13.27 0.63
N ARG A 82 -15.76 12.33 1.52
CA ARG A 82 -15.04 12.56 2.77
C ARG A 82 -13.62 13.05 2.53
N LEU A 83 -12.86 12.37 1.65
CA LEU A 83 -11.49 12.77 1.32
C LEU A 83 -11.41 14.13 0.63
N SER A 84 -12.39 14.46 -0.22
CA SER A 84 -12.47 15.78 -0.85
C SER A 84 -12.80 16.88 0.15
N ALA A 85 -13.76 16.65 1.06
CA ALA A 85 -14.13 17.58 2.11
C ALA A 85 -12.96 17.86 3.08
N ALA A 86 -12.14 16.83 3.35
CA ALA A 86 -10.93 16.97 4.16
C ALA A 86 -9.74 17.59 3.40
N GLY A 87 -9.87 17.89 2.11
CA GLY A 87 -8.82 18.49 1.29
C GLY A 87 -7.69 17.52 0.91
N HIS A 88 -7.95 16.21 0.93
CA HIS A 88 -6.94 15.20 0.60
C HIS A 88 -6.92 14.85 -0.88
N VAL A 89 -8.05 14.90 -1.55
CA VAL A 89 -8.16 14.60 -2.98
C VAL A 89 -8.95 15.67 -3.73
N THR A 90 -8.67 15.77 -5.02
CA THR A 90 -9.48 16.52 -5.99
C THR A 90 -10.04 15.57 -7.03
N ARG A 91 -11.16 15.94 -7.63
CA ARG A 91 -11.78 15.24 -8.75
C ARG A 91 -11.85 16.17 -9.95
N SER A 92 -11.37 15.70 -11.10
CA SER A 92 -11.39 16.46 -12.36
C SER A 92 -11.85 15.57 -13.50
N PRO A 93 -12.35 16.14 -14.61
CA PRO A 93 -12.69 15.36 -15.82
C PRO A 93 -11.46 14.59 -16.32
N HIS A 94 -11.67 13.36 -16.80
CA HIS A 94 -10.60 12.57 -17.40
C HIS A 94 -10.15 13.22 -18.73
N PRO A 95 -8.84 13.28 -19.03
CA PRO A 95 -8.33 14.00 -20.20
C PRO A 95 -8.88 13.52 -21.55
N THR A 96 -9.18 12.23 -21.65
CA THR A 96 -9.61 11.57 -22.90
C THR A 96 -11.02 10.98 -22.85
N ASP A 97 -11.61 10.84 -21.67
CA ASP A 97 -12.97 10.32 -21.50
C ASP A 97 -13.82 11.30 -20.67
N ARG A 98 -14.63 12.09 -21.35
CA ARG A 98 -15.50 13.11 -20.73
C ARG A 98 -16.55 12.54 -19.74
N ARG A 99 -16.77 11.23 -19.74
CA ARG A 99 -17.72 10.56 -18.85
C ARG A 99 -17.06 10.06 -17.57
N ALA A 100 -15.72 10.03 -17.53
CA ALA A 100 -14.96 9.57 -16.40
C ALA A 100 -14.40 10.76 -15.59
N LEU A 101 -14.22 10.54 -14.30
CA LEU A 101 -13.50 11.44 -13.40
C LEU A 101 -12.13 10.85 -13.08
N VAL A 102 -11.16 11.71 -12.90
CA VAL A 102 -9.85 11.38 -12.34
C VAL A 102 -9.79 11.87 -10.91
N VAL A 103 -9.29 11.03 -10.03
CA VAL A 103 -9.02 11.34 -8.63
C VAL A 103 -7.52 11.58 -8.45
N GLN A 104 -7.15 12.69 -7.88
CA GLN A 104 -5.76 13.08 -7.68
C GLN A 104 -5.55 13.52 -6.23
N LEU A 105 -4.36 13.26 -5.71
CA LEU A 105 -3.93 13.80 -4.41
C LEU A 105 -3.74 15.31 -4.49
N THR A 106 -4.12 16.00 -3.42
CA THR A 106 -3.69 17.38 -3.23
C THR A 106 -2.21 17.43 -2.83
N ALA A 107 -1.54 18.56 -3.09
CA ALA A 107 -0.18 18.78 -2.62
C ALA A 107 -0.08 18.67 -1.09
N HIS A 108 -1.10 19.13 -0.38
CA HIS A 108 -1.20 19.00 1.08
C HIS A 108 -1.22 17.53 1.52
N ALA A 109 -2.11 16.72 0.98
CA ALA A 109 -2.22 15.30 1.33
C ALA A 109 -0.91 14.54 1.04
N ARG A 110 -0.28 14.85 -0.09
CA ARG A 110 1.02 14.26 -0.44
C ARG A 110 2.10 14.64 0.58
N ALA A 111 2.22 15.91 0.93
CA ALA A 111 3.20 16.38 1.91
C ALA A 111 2.98 15.72 3.29
N GLU A 112 1.74 15.63 3.77
CA GLU A 112 1.40 14.97 5.03
C GLU A 112 1.70 13.47 5.01
N PHE A 113 1.35 12.77 3.93
CA PHE A 113 1.66 11.37 3.78
C PHE A 113 3.16 11.12 3.84
N PHE A 114 3.94 11.87 3.04
CA PHE A 114 5.39 11.71 3.03
C PHE A 114 6.04 12.13 4.35
N ARG A 115 5.55 13.14 5.03
CA ARG A 115 6.04 13.54 6.36
C ARG A 115 5.90 12.40 7.37
N LEU A 116 4.75 11.72 7.38
CA LEU A 116 4.48 10.60 8.30
C LEU A 116 5.22 9.32 7.91
N PHE A 117 5.49 9.14 6.63
CA PHE A 117 6.07 7.91 6.08
C PHE A 117 7.59 7.97 5.86
N ALA A 118 8.14 9.18 5.67
CA ALA A 118 9.55 9.38 5.27
C ALA A 118 10.55 8.68 6.19
N THR A 119 10.41 8.82 7.50
CA THR A 119 11.31 8.21 8.48
C THR A 119 11.29 6.68 8.39
N ARG A 120 10.09 6.10 8.21
CA ARG A 120 9.93 4.65 8.09
C ARG A 120 10.47 4.12 6.78
N LEU A 121 10.24 4.85 5.70
CA LEU A 121 10.77 4.52 4.38
C LEU A 121 12.31 4.57 4.37
N ALA A 122 12.90 5.57 5.03
CA ALA A 122 14.34 5.66 5.19
C ALA A 122 14.90 4.47 5.98
N ALA A 123 14.28 4.11 7.10
CA ALA A 123 14.66 2.94 7.89
C ALA A 123 14.53 1.62 7.11
N MET A 124 13.47 1.47 6.29
CA MET A 124 13.32 0.30 5.42
C MET A 124 14.42 0.25 4.36
N ARG A 125 14.76 1.37 3.73
CA ARG A 125 15.86 1.43 2.74
C ARG A 125 17.21 1.08 3.37
N GLU A 126 17.48 1.56 4.58
CA GLU A 126 18.68 1.20 5.33
C GLU A 126 18.72 -0.31 5.64
N ALA A 127 17.61 -0.88 6.11
CA ALA A 127 17.51 -2.31 6.34
C ALA A 127 17.74 -3.14 5.08
N PHE A 128 17.24 -2.68 3.92
CA PHE A 128 17.46 -3.35 2.64
C PHE A 128 18.90 -3.23 2.14
N GLY A 129 19.64 -2.20 2.55
CA GLY A 129 21.03 -1.97 2.15
C GLY A 129 22.00 -3.08 2.54
N GLN A 130 21.65 -3.95 3.48
CA GLN A 130 22.45 -5.12 3.87
C GLN A 130 22.30 -6.34 2.95
N PHE A 131 21.34 -6.30 2.00
CA PHE A 131 21.06 -7.38 1.07
C PHE A 131 21.51 -7.05 -0.34
N THR A 132 21.90 -8.06 -1.08
CA THR A 132 22.22 -7.93 -2.51
C THR A 132 20.96 -7.71 -3.34
N ASP A 133 21.11 -7.17 -4.53
CA ASP A 133 20.01 -6.97 -5.48
C ASP A 133 19.27 -8.28 -5.80
N ASP A 134 19.99 -9.40 -5.89
CA ASP A 134 19.39 -10.70 -6.19
C ASP A 134 18.55 -11.21 -5.01
N GLU A 135 19.03 -11.06 -3.78
CA GLU A 135 18.25 -11.38 -2.58
C GLU A 135 16.98 -10.54 -2.49
N LEU A 136 17.07 -9.24 -2.78
CA LEU A 136 15.91 -8.35 -2.81
C LEU A 136 14.91 -8.74 -3.90
N ARG A 137 15.38 -9.15 -5.10
CA ARG A 137 14.50 -9.65 -6.17
C ARG A 137 13.81 -10.95 -5.78
N ILE A 138 14.52 -11.86 -5.10
CA ILE A 138 13.93 -13.11 -4.58
C ILE A 138 12.87 -12.79 -3.54
N ALA A 139 13.17 -11.94 -2.56
CA ALA A 139 12.22 -11.51 -1.54
C ALA A 139 10.95 -10.88 -2.14
N ALA A 140 11.11 -10.01 -3.15
CA ALA A 140 9.99 -9.38 -3.86
C ALA A 140 9.09 -10.43 -4.55
N ARG A 141 9.67 -11.45 -5.20
CA ARG A 141 8.92 -12.54 -5.83
C ARG A 141 8.17 -13.39 -4.80
N VAL A 142 8.80 -13.70 -3.68
CA VAL A 142 8.18 -14.47 -2.59
C VAL A 142 6.98 -13.73 -2.02
N LEU A 143 7.14 -12.44 -1.72
CA LEU A 143 6.05 -11.60 -1.19
C LEU A 143 4.89 -11.47 -2.21
N ALA A 144 5.20 -11.30 -3.50
CA ALA A 144 4.18 -11.25 -4.55
C ALA A 144 3.39 -12.56 -4.65
N ALA A 145 4.07 -13.71 -4.64
CA ALA A 145 3.43 -15.02 -4.67
C ALA A 145 2.56 -15.25 -3.42
N THR A 146 3.03 -14.85 -2.24
CA THR A 146 2.28 -14.95 -0.98
C THR A 146 1.01 -14.10 -1.03
N SER A 147 1.10 -12.84 -1.51
CA SER A 147 -0.06 -11.97 -1.66
C SER A 147 -1.10 -12.57 -2.60
N THR A 148 -0.67 -13.11 -3.76
CA THR A 148 -1.56 -13.78 -4.70
C THR A 148 -2.26 -14.99 -4.06
N ALA A 149 -1.54 -15.80 -3.29
CA ALA A 149 -2.11 -16.97 -2.63
C ALA A 149 -3.14 -16.61 -1.57
N ILE A 150 -2.92 -15.52 -0.81
CA ILE A 150 -3.87 -15.03 0.21
C ILE A 150 -5.12 -14.40 -0.45
N ASP A 151 -4.96 -13.75 -1.60
CA ASP A 151 -6.05 -13.09 -2.33
C ASP A 151 -6.91 -14.04 -3.18
N SER A 152 -6.58 -15.33 -3.24
CA SER A 152 -7.19 -16.32 -4.15
C SER A 152 -8.44 -17.02 -3.59
N ASP A 153 -9.15 -16.46 -2.59
CA ASP A 153 -10.43 -16.95 -2.05
C ASP A 153 -11.65 -16.39 -2.78
#